data_be07f289852462e15b1e4c3a06cb99a3
#
_entry.id   be07f289852462e15b1e4c3a06cb99a3
#
_cell.length_a   1.000
_cell.length_b   1.000
_cell.length_c   1.000
_cell.angle_alpha   90.00
_cell.angle_beta   90.00
_cell.angle_gamma   90.00
#
_symmetry.space_group_name_H-M   'P 1'
#
loop_
_entity.id
_entity.type
_entity.pdbx_description
1 polymer ?
#
loop_
_entity_poly.entity_id
_entity_poly.type
_entity_poly.pdbx_seq_one_letter_code
_entity_poly.pdbx_strand_id
1 'polypeptide(L)'
;MREPIEPIARVIAAAREFGMTIIYTREGHRPDGSDLSAVKKFRSRLAYGGAGVGDQVPAGRVLTRGEPGHEIIAELAPLPSDPIIDKVGSGCFYGTEVEHLLRNRGIRNLIFVGVTTECCVHTSLREASDRGFDNLLLEDCTAGTTPQLKQAAIDIIRNPLTLFGTVGTSQSLLRGLLAEG
;
A
#
# COMPACT_ATOMS: atom_id res chain seq x y z
N MET A 1 7.43 12.32 -3.10
CA MET A 1 7.00 10.93 -2.81
C MET A 1 8.15 9.94 -2.51
N ARG A 2 9.40 10.39 -2.41
CA ARG A 2 10.54 9.50 -2.04
C ARG A 2 10.86 9.50 -0.53
N GLU A 3 10.29 10.42 0.23
CA GLU A 3 10.51 10.58 1.68
C GLU A 3 10.26 9.31 2.51
N PRO A 4 9.26 8.46 2.22
CA PRO A 4 8.99 7.28 3.04
C PRO A 4 9.91 6.09 2.75
N ILE A 5 10.76 6.12 1.71
CA ILE A 5 11.56 4.96 1.29
C ILE A 5 12.48 4.49 2.41
N GLU A 6 13.25 5.39 3.00
CA GLU A 6 14.23 5.04 4.04
C GLU A 6 13.54 4.55 5.34
N PRO A 7 12.50 5.23 5.88
CA PRO A 7 11.75 4.69 7.00
C PRO A 7 11.13 3.30 6.71
N ILE A 8 10.57 3.08 5.52
CA ILE A 8 10.02 1.77 5.12
C ILE A 8 11.12 0.70 5.11
N ALA A 9 12.29 1.00 4.55
CA ALA A 9 13.40 0.04 4.50
C ALA A 9 13.83 -0.40 5.92
N ARG A 10 13.91 0.52 6.88
CA ARG A 10 14.19 0.20 8.29
C ARG A 10 13.09 -0.67 8.92
N VAL A 11 11.82 -0.34 8.67
CA VAL A 11 10.69 -1.12 9.18
C VAL A 11 10.70 -2.54 8.60
N ILE A 12 10.96 -2.69 7.29
CA ILE A 12 11.07 -4.01 6.63
C ILE A 12 12.20 -4.83 7.26
N ALA A 13 13.38 -4.22 7.48
CA ALA A 13 14.51 -4.92 8.10
C ALA A 13 14.16 -5.45 9.49
N ALA A 14 13.62 -4.60 10.36
CA ALA A 14 13.17 -5.00 11.68
C ALA A 14 12.05 -6.04 11.64
N ALA A 15 11.04 -5.86 10.79
CA ALA A 15 9.95 -6.82 10.64
C ALA A 15 10.46 -8.23 10.28
N ARG A 16 11.50 -8.33 9.44
CA ARG A 16 12.15 -9.61 9.12
C ARG A 16 12.86 -10.22 10.32
N GLU A 17 13.59 -9.43 11.09
CA GLU A 17 14.27 -9.88 12.32
C GLU A 17 13.27 -10.44 13.35
N PHE A 18 12.09 -9.85 13.43
CA PHE A 18 11.00 -10.30 14.32
C PHE A 18 10.06 -11.34 13.68
N GLY A 19 10.42 -11.92 12.53
CA GLY A 19 9.66 -12.97 11.87
C GLY A 19 8.28 -12.54 11.36
N MET A 20 8.07 -11.23 11.14
CA MET A 20 6.81 -10.73 10.58
C MET A 20 6.70 -11.07 9.09
N THR A 21 5.49 -11.37 8.64
CA THR A 21 5.20 -11.54 7.21
C THR A 21 5.18 -10.19 6.50
N ILE A 22 5.95 -10.07 5.42
CA ILE A 22 5.94 -8.90 4.56
C ILE A 22 5.17 -9.25 3.28
N ILE A 23 4.21 -8.42 2.90
CA ILE A 23 3.41 -8.58 1.69
C ILE A 23 3.52 -7.29 0.87
N TYR A 24 3.92 -7.42 -0.37
CA TYR A 24 3.94 -6.32 -1.32
C TYR A 24 2.67 -6.31 -2.14
N THR A 25 2.07 -5.14 -2.33
CA THR A 25 0.92 -4.96 -3.21
C THR A 25 1.24 -3.93 -4.28
N ARG A 26 0.92 -4.25 -5.54
CA ARG A 26 1.14 -3.37 -6.68
C ARG A 26 -0.17 -3.15 -7.42
N GLU A 27 -0.53 -1.90 -7.68
CA GLU A 27 -1.66 -1.64 -8.56
C GLU A 27 -1.21 -1.72 -10.01
N GLY A 28 -1.85 -2.59 -10.77
CA GLY A 28 -1.54 -2.75 -12.18
C GLY A 28 -2.58 -3.55 -12.93
N HIS A 29 -2.78 -3.18 -14.19
CA HIS A 29 -3.71 -3.79 -15.11
C HIS A 29 -3.02 -4.67 -16.13
N ARG A 30 -3.75 -5.63 -16.71
CA ARG A 30 -3.23 -6.47 -17.79
C ARG A 30 -2.85 -5.63 -19.00
N PRO A 31 -1.82 -6.02 -19.76
CA PRO A 31 -1.37 -5.28 -20.94
C PRO A 31 -2.45 -5.10 -22.02
N ASP A 32 -3.41 -6.02 -22.10
CA ASP A 32 -4.56 -5.95 -23.02
C ASP A 32 -5.71 -5.07 -22.48
N GLY A 33 -5.62 -4.59 -21.23
CA GLY A 33 -6.64 -3.77 -20.60
C GLY A 33 -7.95 -4.50 -20.26
N SER A 34 -7.98 -5.84 -20.33
CA SER A 34 -9.20 -6.64 -20.12
C SER A 34 -9.76 -6.52 -18.69
N ASP A 35 -8.95 -6.13 -17.72
CA ASP A 35 -9.31 -5.91 -16.32
C ASP A 35 -9.42 -4.41 -15.94
N LEU A 36 -9.36 -3.51 -16.92
CA LEU A 36 -9.48 -2.06 -16.72
C LEU A 36 -10.87 -1.55 -17.11
N SER A 37 -11.64 -1.09 -16.14
CA SER A 37 -12.96 -0.53 -16.42
C SER A 37 -12.87 0.78 -17.23
N ALA A 38 -13.84 0.99 -18.12
CA ALA A 38 -13.95 2.22 -18.93
C ALA A 38 -14.02 3.48 -18.04
N VAL A 39 -14.71 3.39 -16.90
CA VAL A 39 -14.81 4.49 -15.93
C VAL A 39 -13.46 4.83 -15.31
N LYS A 40 -12.68 3.83 -14.90
CA LYS A 40 -11.35 4.05 -14.32
C LYS A 40 -10.41 4.66 -15.36
N LYS A 41 -10.43 4.13 -16.59
CA LYS A 41 -9.66 4.67 -17.72
C LYS A 41 -9.99 6.14 -18.01
N PHE A 42 -11.26 6.47 -18.06
CA PHE A 42 -11.73 7.85 -18.29
C PHE A 42 -11.30 8.78 -17.14
N ARG A 43 -11.58 8.40 -15.89
CA ARG A 43 -11.26 9.23 -14.72
C ARG A 43 -9.76 9.44 -14.54
N SER A 44 -8.95 8.42 -14.80
CA SER A 44 -7.48 8.55 -14.68
C SER A 44 -6.92 9.57 -15.67
N ARG A 45 -7.44 9.65 -16.89
CA ARG A 45 -7.04 10.68 -17.86
C ARG A 45 -7.34 12.10 -17.40
N LEU A 46 -8.49 12.28 -16.75
CA LEU A 46 -8.85 13.59 -16.19
C LEU A 46 -7.92 13.98 -15.04
N ALA A 47 -7.58 13.01 -14.17
CA ALA A 47 -6.76 13.25 -12.99
C ALA A 47 -5.29 13.56 -13.30
N TYR A 48 -4.72 12.92 -14.33
CA TYR A 48 -3.29 13.01 -14.65
C TYR A 48 -2.96 13.89 -15.87
N GLY A 49 -3.84 14.81 -16.21
CA GLY A 49 -3.54 15.81 -17.25
C GLY A 49 -3.45 15.24 -18.67
N GLY A 50 -4.19 14.16 -18.95
CA GLY A 50 -4.31 13.56 -20.27
C GLY A 50 -3.75 12.17 -20.44
N ALA A 51 -2.77 11.74 -19.66
CA ALA A 51 -2.26 10.36 -19.65
C ALA A 51 -2.93 9.56 -18.53
N GLY A 52 -3.75 8.57 -18.87
CA GLY A 52 -4.45 7.71 -17.92
C GLY A 52 -3.84 6.30 -17.83
N VAL A 53 -4.48 5.45 -17.03
CA VAL A 53 -4.10 4.04 -16.91
C VAL A 53 -4.10 3.37 -18.29
N GLY A 54 -3.00 2.66 -18.60
CA GLY A 54 -2.77 1.99 -19.88
C GLY A 54 -2.21 2.88 -21.01
N ASP A 55 -2.16 4.20 -20.81
CA ASP A 55 -1.60 5.11 -21.81
C ASP A 55 -0.06 5.13 -21.75
N GLN A 56 0.59 5.31 -22.90
CA GLN A 56 2.04 5.35 -23.03
C GLN A 56 2.62 6.66 -22.46
N VAL A 57 3.63 6.54 -21.61
CA VAL A 57 4.45 7.64 -21.09
C VAL A 57 5.92 7.25 -21.20
N PRO A 58 6.90 8.16 -20.98
CA PRO A 58 8.33 7.81 -21.08
C PRO A 58 8.78 6.63 -20.23
N ALA A 59 8.11 6.39 -19.07
CA ALA A 59 8.40 5.29 -18.16
C ALA A 59 7.65 3.97 -18.49
N GLY A 60 7.04 3.86 -19.66
CA GLY A 60 6.19 2.73 -20.04
C GLY A 60 4.71 3.07 -19.95
N ARG A 61 3.84 2.07 -20.03
CA ARG A 61 2.39 2.28 -19.88
C ARG A 61 1.99 2.42 -18.42
N VAL A 62 1.20 3.45 -18.12
CA VAL A 62 0.79 3.78 -16.75
C VAL A 62 0.04 2.61 -16.10
N LEU A 63 0.45 2.22 -14.90
CA LEU A 63 -0.13 1.12 -14.10
C LEU A 63 -0.40 -0.15 -14.92
N THR A 64 0.53 -0.56 -15.76
CA THR A 64 0.43 -1.75 -16.60
C THR A 64 1.45 -2.80 -16.15
N ARG A 65 0.99 -4.02 -15.94
CA ARG A 65 1.84 -5.15 -15.51
C ARG A 65 2.90 -5.45 -16.57
N GLY A 66 4.14 -5.70 -16.11
CA GLY A 66 5.29 -5.94 -16.98
C GLY A 66 5.97 -4.67 -17.51
N GLU A 67 5.44 -3.50 -17.20
CA GLU A 67 6.12 -2.23 -17.51
C GLU A 67 7.09 -1.83 -16.39
N PRO A 68 8.20 -1.14 -16.69
CA PRO A 68 9.18 -0.74 -15.66
C PRO A 68 8.57 0.09 -14.52
N GLY A 69 7.59 0.94 -14.82
CA GLY A 69 6.88 1.76 -13.83
C GLY A 69 5.93 0.98 -12.89
N HIS A 70 5.71 -0.31 -13.15
CA HIS A 70 4.92 -1.20 -12.29
C HIS A 70 5.78 -1.96 -11.28
N GLU A 71 7.08 -2.02 -11.48
CA GLU A 71 7.98 -2.78 -10.62
C GLU A 71 8.21 -2.09 -9.27
N ILE A 72 8.51 -2.91 -8.26
CA ILE A 72 8.92 -2.42 -6.93
C ILE A 72 10.31 -1.81 -7.06
N ILE A 73 10.51 -0.64 -6.49
CA ILE A 73 11.79 0.07 -6.52
C ILE A 73 12.89 -0.75 -5.85
N ALA A 74 14.13 -0.62 -6.35
CA ALA A 74 15.26 -1.42 -5.90
C ALA A 74 15.56 -1.26 -4.40
N GLU A 75 15.34 -0.07 -3.85
CA GLU A 75 15.57 0.25 -2.44
C GLU A 75 14.64 -0.54 -1.48
N LEU A 76 13.51 -1.04 -1.99
CA LEU A 76 12.53 -1.83 -1.24
C LEU A 76 12.30 -3.21 -1.85
N ALA A 77 13.29 -3.74 -2.57
CA ALA A 77 13.16 -4.99 -3.29
C ALA A 77 12.67 -6.15 -2.38
N PRO A 78 11.66 -6.91 -2.82
CA PRO A 78 11.17 -8.06 -2.08
C PRO A 78 12.20 -9.20 -2.09
N LEU A 79 12.19 -10.03 -1.06
CA LEU A 79 12.85 -11.32 -1.09
C LEU A 79 12.03 -12.33 -1.91
N PRO A 80 12.64 -13.41 -2.42
CA PRO A 80 11.90 -14.45 -3.14
C PRO A 80 10.77 -15.11 -2.34
N SER A 81 10.83 -15.02 -1.00
CA SER A 81 9.82 -15.53 -0.07
C SER A 81 8.66 -14.56 0.19
N ASP A 82 8.82 -13.28 -0.16
CA ASP A 82 7.81 -12.27 0.11
C ASP A 82 6.69 -12.33 -0.95
N PRO A 83 5.43 -12.50 -0.57
CA PRO A 83 4.32 -12.45 -1.51
C PRO A 83 4.22 -11.08 -2.20
N ILE A 84 4.06 -11.09 -3.52
CA ILE A 84 3.79 -9.91 -4.35
C ILE A 84 2.40 -10.08 -4.95
N ILE A 85 1.48 -9.19 -4.58
CA ILE A 85 0.08 -9.25 -4.97
C ILE A 85 -0.23 -8.11 -5.94
N ASP A 86 -0.56 -8.47 -7.17
CA ASP A 86 -1.05 -7.51 -8.17
C ASP A 86 -2.53 -7.27 -7.97
N LYS A 87 -2.95 -6.02 -7.88
CA LYS A 87 -4.33 -5.61 -7.65
C LYS A 87 -4.83 -4.65 -8.74
N VAL A 88 -6.10 -4.73 -9.06
CA VAL A 88 -6.77 -3.83 -10.02
C VAL A 88 -7.55 -2.70 -9.35
N GLY A 89 -7.85 -2.87 -8.06
CA GLY A 89 -8.52 -1.89 -7.22
C GLY A 89 -7.53 -1.01 -6.45
N SER A 90 -8.04 0.06 -5.84
CA SER A 90 -7.23 0.87 -4.90
C SER A 90 -6.90 0.08 -3.64
N GLY A 91 -7.87 -0.64 -3.06
CA GLY A 91 -7.63 -1.52 -1.92
C GLY A 91 -6.96 -2.83 -2.32
N CYS A 92 -6.26 -3.43 -1.37
CA CYS A 92 -5.53 -4.68 -1.62
C CYS A 92 -6.35 -5.95 -1.39
N PHE A 93 -7.56 -5.85 -0.84
CA PHE A 93 -8.41 -7.01 -0.61
C PHE A 93 -9.35 -7.30 -1.78
N TYR A 94 -9.76 -6.27 -2.52
CA TYR A 94 -10.69 -6.43 -3.62
C TYR A 94 -10.09 -7.24 -4.78
N GLY A 95 -10.67 -8.42 -5.03
CA GLY A 95 -10.28 -9.28 -6.15
C GLY A 95 -8.87 -9.86 -6.06
N THR A 96 -8.34 -10.03 -4.84
CA THR A 96 -7.03 -10.61 -4.58
C THR A 96 -7.10 -11.73 -3.53
N GLU A 97 -6.02 -12.47 -3.38
CA GLU A 97 -5.85 -13.52 -2.37
C GLU A 97 -5.31 -13.01 -1.01
N VAL A 98 -5.16 -11.69 -0.80
CA VAL A 98 -4.57 -11.11 0.42
C VAL A 98 -5.27 -11.63 1.68
N GLU A 99 -6.61 -11.57 1.74
CA GLU A 99 -7.34 -12.03 2.92
C GLU A 99 -7.12 -13.51 3.21
N HIS A 100 -7.16 -14.35 2.18
CA HIS A 100 -6.93 -15.78 2.32
C HIS A 100 -5.52 -16.07 2.86
N LEU A 101 -4.51 -15.37 2.34
CA LEU A 101 -3.13 -15.50 2.79
C LEU A 101 -2.96 -15.09 4.26
N LEU A 102 -3.56 -13.97 4.67
CA LEU A 102 -3.51 -13.49 6.05
C LEU A 102 -4.21 -14.46 7.01
N ARG A 103 -5.43 -14.95 6.65
CA ARG A 103 -6.19 -15.89 7.47
C ARG A 103 -5.47 -17.22 7.65
N ASN A 104 -4.90 -17.78 6.57
CA ASN A 104 -4.17 -19.05 6.63
C ASN A 104 -2.91 -18.98 7.51
N ARG A 105 -2.32 -17.80 7.64
CA ARG A 105 -1.16 -17.56 8.52
C ARG A 105 -1.55 -17.13 9.94
N GLY A 106 -2.84 -17.05 10.26
CA GLY A 106 -3.32 -16.62 11.57
C GLY A 106 -3.03 -15.15 11.89
N ILE A 107 -2.73 -14.33 10.87
CA ILE A 107 -2.40 -12.91 11.04
C ILE A 107 -3.68 -12.14 11.38
N ARG A 108 -3.60 -11.30 12.41
CA ARG A 108 -4.71 -10.46 12.89
C ARG A 108 -4.37 -8.99 12.92
N ASN A 109 -3.08 -8.65 13.03
CA ASN A 109 -2.57 -7.29 13.14
C ASN A 109 -1.83 -6.93 11.86
N LEU A 110 -2.13 -5.77 11.29
CA LEU A 110 -1.55 -5.32 10.04
C LEU A 110 -0.87 -3.96 10.21
N ILE A 111 0.31 -3.81 9.63
CA ILE A 111 1.03 -2.55 9.55
C ILE A 111 0.98 -2.07 8.11
N PHE A 112 0.47 -0.85 7.91
CA PHE A 112 0.31 -0.24 6.59
C PHE A 112 1.39 0.80 6.33
N VAL A 113 2.08 0.64 5.19
CA VAL A 113 3.10 1.56 4.67
C VAL A 113 2.96 1.68 3.15
N GLY A 114 3.59 2.67 2.54
CA GLY A 114 3.63 2.81 1.08
C GLY A 114 2.87 4.01 0.54
N VAL A 115 2.46 3.93 -0.70
CA VAL A 115 1.84 5.05 -1.45
C VAL A 115 0.61 4.61 -2.26
N THR A 116 -0.37 5.50 -2.47
CA THR A 116 -0.50 6.83 -1.85
C THR A 116 -1.37 6.74 -0.62
N THR A 117 -1.08 7.59 0.38
CA THR A 117 -1.76 7.54 1.69
C THR A 117 -3.28 7.62 1.56
N GLU A 118 -3.78 8.60 0.80
CA GLU A 118 -5.21 8.90 0.64
C GLU A 118 -5.97 7.92 -0.26
N CYS A 119 -5.25 7.08 -1.01
CA CYS A 119 -5.85 6.14 -1.95
C CYS A 119 -5.58 4.69 -1.56
N CYS A 120 -4.49 4.09 -2.03
CA CYS A 120 -4.24 2.66 -1.85
C CYS A 120 -4.07 2.27 -0.38
N VAL A 121 -3.31 3.05 0.38
CA VAL A 121 -3.07 2.78 1.80
C VAL A 121 -4.36 2.92 2.61
N HIS A 122 -5.06 4.06 2.47
CA HIS A 122 -6.29 4.34 3.20
C HIS A 122 -7.40 3.34 2.86
N THR A 123 -7.60 3.02 1.55
CA THR A 123 -8.60 2.04 1.13
C THR A 123 -8.30 0.66 1.69
N SER A 124 -7.04 0.20 1.59
CA SER A 124 -6.63 -1.12 2.10
C SER A 124 -6.84 -1.24 3.60
N LEU A 125 -6.49 -0.20 4.36
CA LEU A 125 -6.66 -0.15 5.81
C LEU A 125 -8.14 -0.22 6.21
N ARG A 126 -9.02 0.51 5.52
CA ARG A 126 -10.47 0.44 5.78
C ARG A 126 -11.04 -0.92 5.43
N GLU A 127 -10.66 -1.49 4.28
CA GLU A 127 -11.07 -2.85 3.91
C GLU A 127 -10.60 -3.89 4.94
N ALA A 128 -9.42 -3.71 5.53
CA ALA A 128 -8.90 -4.55 6.60
C ALA A 128 -9.73 -4.41 7.88
N SER A 129 -10.07 -3.16 8.27
CA SER A 129 -10.92 -2.88 9.43
C SER A 129 -12.30 -3.56 9.31
N ASP A 130 -12.94 -3.44 8.14
CA ASP A 130 -14.25 -4.07 7.87
C ASP A 130 -14.19 -5.61 7.96
N ARG A 131 -12.98 -6.19 7.81
CA ARG A 131 -12.72 -7.64 7.92
C ARG A 131 -12.24 -8.07 9.30
N GLY A 132 -12.18 -7.14 10.26
CA GLY A 132 -11.82 -7.41 11.66
C GLY A 132 -10.32 -7.59 11.89
N PHE A 133 -9.47 -7.00 11.06
CA PHE A 133 -8.04 -6.86 11.34
C PHE A 133 -7.80 -5.62 12.21
N ASP A 134 -6.84 -5.71 13.13
CA ASP A 134 -6.32 -4.56 13.85
C ASP A 134 -5.21 -3.89 13.03
N ASN A 135 -5.29 -2.58 12.86
CA ASN A 135 -4.53 -1.85 11.87
C ASN A 135 -3.67 -0.75 12.48
N LEU A 136 -2.40 -0.71 12.11
CA LEU A 136 -1.46 0.36 12.41
C LEU A 136 -1.00 1.02 11.10
N LEU A 137 -1.23 2.32 10.97
CA LEU A 137 -0.62 3.14 9.92
C LEU A 137 0.65 3.78 10.43
N LEU A 138 1.75 3.66 9.71
CA LEU A 138 2.99 4.42 10.00
C LEU A 138 3.02 5.67 9.14
N GLU A 139 2.74 6.82 9.73
CA GLU A 139 2.55 8.08 8.99
C GLU A 139 3.80 8.58 8.26
N ASP A 140 4.99 8.34 8.82
CA ASP A 140 6.27 8.66 8.19
C ASP A 140 6.70 7.64 7.12
N CYS A 141 6.04 6.48 7.08
CA CYS A 141 6.20 5.44 6.05
C CYS A 141 5.19 5.55 4.92
N THR A 142 4.49 6.69 4.78
CA THR A 142 3.55 6.91 3.68
C THR A 142 3.77 8.26 3.01
N ALA A 143 3.37 8.37 1.74
CA ALA A 143 3.30 9.64 1.02
C ALA A 143 1.99 9.76 0.24
N GLY A 144 1.42 10.97 0.21
CA GLY A 144 0.24 11.30 -0.57
C GLY A 144 0.57 12.03 -1.86
N THR A 145 -0.41 12.21 -2.72
CA THR A 145 -0.27 13.04 -3.92
C THR A 145 -0.03 14.52 -3.56
N THR A 146 -0.62 14.96 -2.45
CA THR A 146 -0.31 16.26 -1.82
C THR A 146 -0.20 16.10 -0.31
N PRO A 147 0.53 16.99 0.40
CA PRO A 147 0.61 16.97 1.85
C PRO A 147 -0.77 17.08 2.53
N GLN A 148 -1.68 17.87 1.96
CA GLN A 148 -3.03 18.09 2.46
C GLN A 148 -3.89 16.82 2.38
N LEU A 149 -3.84 16.08 1.27
CA LEU A 149 -4.57 14.82 1.11
C LEU A 149 -4.00 13.72 2.00
N LYS A 150 -2.67 13.65 2.12
CA LYS A 150 -2.03 12.77 3.10
C LYS A 150 -2.55 13.04 4.51
N GLN A 151 -2.50 14.30 4.94
CA GLN A 151 -2.92 14.69 6.29
C GLN A 151 -4.39 14.38 6.53
N ALA A 152 -5.27 14.69 5.58
CA ALA A 152 -6.70 14.39 5.68
C ALA A 152 -6.97 12.89 5.87
N ALA A 153 -6.27 12.03 5.12
CA ALA A 153 -6.40 10.58 5.26
C ALA A 153 -5.92 10.09 6.64
N ILE A 154 -4.79 10.62 7.13
CA ILE A 154 -4.25 10.31 8.46
C ILE A 154 -5.22 10.75 9.55
N ASP A 155 -5.79 11.96 9.46
CA ASP A 155 -6.72 12.50 10.46
C ASP A 155 -8.01 11.66 10.55
N ILE A 156 -8.50 11.14 9.42
CA ILE A 156 -9.64 10.22 9.41
C ILE A 156 -9.30 8.92 10.16
N ILE A 157 -8.13 8.33 9.95
CA ILE A 157 -7.73 7.09 10.64
C ILE A 157 -7.49 7.37 12.13
N ARG A 158 -6.87 8.50 12.48
CA ARG A 158 -6.56 8.89 13.85
C ARG A 158 -7.81 9.19 14.68
N ASN A 159 -8.92 9.54 14.04
CA ASN A 159 -10.17 9.83 14.72
C ASN A 159 -10.74 8.56 15.36
N PRO A 160 -10.86 8.48 16.71
CA PRO A 160 -11.31 7.27 17.39
C PRO A 160 -12.75 6.87 17.05
N LEU A 161 -13.57 7.81 16.54
CA LEU A 161 -14.94 7.49 16.13
C LEU A 161 -15.05 6.72 14.84
N THR A 162 -13.98 6.66 14.03
CA THR A 162 -13.99 5.91 12.75
C THR A 162 -13.68 4.44 12.93
N LEU A 163 -13.00 4.06 14.02
CA LEU A 163 -12.62 2.68 14.35
C LEU A 163 -11.75 1.97 13.29
N PHE A 164 -11.07 2.71 12.42
CA PHE A 164 -10.31 2.13 11.32
C PHE A 164 -8.96 1.55 11.75
N GLY A 165 -8.36 2.08 12.82
CA GLY A 165 -7.07 1.64 13.33
C GLY A 165 -6.33 2.74 14.08
N THR A 166 -5.04 2.53 14.27
CA THR A 166 -4.13 3.42 15.01
C THR A 166 -3.11 4.04 14.06
N VAL A 167 -2.63 5.24 14.40
CA VAL A 167 -1.55 5.93 13.69
C VAL A 167 -0.33 6.03 14.59
N GLY A 168 0.81 5.60 14.07
CA GLY A 168 2.11 5.69 14.74
C GLY A 168 3.21 6.15 13.79
N THR A 169 4.46 6.07 14.26
CA THR A 169 5.66 6.34 13.46
C THR A 169 6.55 5.09 13.39
N SER A 170 7.43 5.03 12.38
CA SER A 170 8.44 3.98 12.29
C SER A 170 9.28 3.91 13.56
N GLN A 171 9.67 5.08 14.12
CA GLN A 171 10.46 5.14 15.34
C GLN A 171 9.72 4.55 16.56
N SER A 172 8.41 4.81 16.70
CA SER A 172 7.63 4.24 17.80
C SER A 172 7.49 2.73 17.69
N LEU A 173 7.26 2.21 16.47
CA LEU A 173 7.22 0.78 16.21
C LEU A 173 8.56 0.11 16.56
N LEU A 174 9.68 0.64 16.03
CA LEU A 174 11.01 0.08 16.27
C LEU A 174 11.38 0.06 17.75
N ARG A 175 11.04 1.11 18.50
CA ARG A 175 11.23 1.12 19.97
C ARG A 175 10.39 0.06 20.68
N GLY A 176 9.14 -0.12 20.25
CA GLY A 176 8.26 -1.15 20.82
C GLY A 176 8.82 -2.56 20.61
N LEU A 177 9.26 -2.88 19.40
CA LEU A 177 9.86 -4.17 19.07
C LEU A 177 11.11 -4.49 19.91
N LEU A 178 11.99 -3.50 20.13
CA LEU A 178 13.19 -3.66 20.95
C LEU A 178 12.90 -3.81 22.46
N ALA A 179 11.74 -3.38 22.92
CA ALA A 179 11.36 -3.50 24.34
C ALA A 179 10.76 -4.87 24.69
N GLU A 180 10.33 -5.64 23.70
CA GLU A 180 9.73 -6.97 23.86
C GLU A 180 10.72 -8.12 23.59
N GLY A 181 11.91 -7.83 23.07
CA GLY A 181 12.99 -8.81 22.80
C GLY A 181 14.04 -8.78 23.89
#